data_fbc1d2b7ff3dfcbf5f54152568235d19
#
_entry.id   fbc1d2b7ff3dfcbf5f54152568235d19
#
_cell.length_a   1.000
_cell.length_b   1.000
_cell.length_c   1.000
_cell.angle_alpha   90.00
_cell.angle_beta   90.00
_cell.angle_gamma   90.00
#
_symmetry.space_group_name_H-M   'P 1'
#
loop_
_entity.id
_entity.type
_entity.pdbx_description
1 polymer ?
#
loop_
_entity_poly.entity_id
_entity_poly.type
_entity_poly.pdbx_seq_one_letter_code
_entity_poly.pdbx_strand_id
1 'polypeptide(L)'
;MRGQKLVAIVLVLAAMGVSLWAYWRFSTLYPSTQDAYVRANIVTIVSEVTGKVAAVHVSENQRVAAGDPLFDLDDTVYKNAVIQAQAQVESASEATGSYARQIEAAAAGVESAAAANNAAQAQLDRVQTLFTDGNAAQASLDQARSSAAQSTSGLRAAQAQLAQARAALVANRDTLVAAQAGLRTSQLDLDRTRITAPVDGWVSNLSLRKGTVVTAFAPLFSMVDDGHWWIDANFKETDLTRITDGQPVTITVDMMPGTTLTGKVGSIGRGSGSTFALLPAENASGNWVKVTQRFPVRIELDSANPGLRVGASASVRVDTTGNAK
;
A
#
# COMPACT_ATOMS: atom_id res chain seq x y z
N MET A 1 69.95 -35.48 34.93
CA MET A 1 69.00 -34.36 35.24
C MET A 1 68.90 -33.30 34.17
N ARG A 2 69.92 -32.95 33.35
CA ARG A 2 69.77 -31.93 32.25
C ARG A 2 68.94 -32.39 31.07
N GLY A 3 69.03 -33.69 30.66
CA GLY A 3 68.26 -34.26 29.53
C GLY A 3 66.75 -34.33 29.79
N GLN A 4 66.29 -34.65 31.00
CA GLN A 4 64.88 -34.69 31.38
C GLN A 4 64.23 -33.32 31.36
N LYS A 5 65.00 -32.29 31.73
CA LYS A 5 64.51 -30.87 31.65
C LYS A 5 64.34 -30.39 30.19
N LEU A 6 65.27 -30.83 29.30
CA LEU A 6 65.17 -30.55 27.86
C LEU A 6 63.94 -31.21 27.21
N VAL A 7 63.71 -32.51 27.54
CA VAL A 7 62.50 -33.20 27.03
C VAL A 7 61.22 -32.57 27.55
N ALA A 8 61.12 -32.15 28.81
CA ALA A 8 59.98 -31.48 29.37
C ALA A 8 59.71 -30.12 28.66
N ILE A 9 60.77 -29.35 28.36
CA ILE A 9 60.63 -28.06 27.64
C ILE A 9 60.12 -28.30 26.22
N VAL A 10 60.63 -29.32 25.51
CA VAL A 10 60.16 -29.66 24.15
C VAL A 10 58.70 -30.10 24.17
N LEU A 11 58.23 -30.85 25.15
CA LEU A 11 56.85 -31.26 25.29
C LEU A 11 55.93 -30.07 25.58
N VAL A 12 56.33 -29.12 26.40
CA VAL A 12 55.59 -27.91 26.68
C VAL A 12 55.48 -27.03 25.44
N LEU A 13 56.56 -26.87 24.68
CA LEU A 13 56.57 -26.10 23.44
C LEU A 13 55.70 -26.77 22.37
N ALA A 14 55.72 -28.10 22.26
CA ALA A 14 54.87 -28.87 21.36
C ALA A 14 53.38 -28.72 21.74
N ALA A 15 53.05 -28.84 23.03
CA ALA A 15 51.69 -28.63 23.52
C ALA A 15 51.19 -27.22 23.28
N MET A 16 52.04 -26.21 23.47
CA MET A 16 51.73 -24.82 23.19
C MET A 16 51.53 -24.59 21.69
N GLY A 17 52.35 -25.20 20.83
CA GLY A 17 52.19 -25.16 19.36
C GLY A 17 50.87 -25.77 18.88
N VAL A 18 50.52 -26.94 19.43
CA VAL A 18 49.22 -27.61 19.13
C VAL A 18 48.04 -26.78 19.60
N SER A 19 48.13 -26.20 20.80
CA SER A 19 47.08 -25.34 21.33
C SER A 19 46.90 -24.07 20.49
N LEU A 20 47.98 -23.43 20.06
CA LEU A 20 47.96 -22.25 19.19
C LEU A 20 47.38 -22.59 17.81
N TRP A 21 47.75 -23.72 17.24
CA TRP A 21 47.24 -24.22 15.97
C TRP A 21 45.74 -24.54 16.08
N ALA A 22 45.30 -25.19 17.13
CA ALA A 22 43.90 -25.51 17.38
C ALA A 22 43.06 -24.23 17.56
N TYR A 23 43.56 -23.25 18.33
CA TYR A 23 42.93 -21.97 18.50
C TYR A 23 42.80 -21.21 17.18
N TRP A 24 43.88 -21.16 16.38
CA TRP A 24 43.86 -20.50 15.08
C TRP A 24 42.89 -21.20 14.12
N ARG A 25 42.88 -22.54 14.09
CA ARG A 25 41.93 -23.29 13.28
C ARG A 25 40.48 -23.08 13.73
N PHE A 26 40.22 -23.04 15.03
CA PHE A 26 38.89 -22.75 15.58
C PHE A 26 38.44 -21.35 15.19
N SER A 27 39.27 -20.34 15.39
CA SER A 27 38.99 -18.95 15.02
C SER A 27 38.71 -18.79 13.52
N THR A 28 39.34 -19.58 12.66
CA THR A 28 39.12 -19.56 11.21
C THR A 28 37.85 -20.29 10.76
N LEU A 29 37.42 -21.33 11.48
CA LEU A 29 36.21 -22.10 11.16
C LEU A 29 34.95 -21.47 11.74
N TYR A 30 35.09 -20.65 12.76
CA TYR A 30 34.00 -19.98 13.46
C TYR A 30 34.22 -18.46 13.49
N PRO A 31 34.15 -17.78 12.33
CA PRO A 31 34.26 -16.32 12.33
C PRO A 31 33.20 -15.69 13.23
N SER A 32 33.63 -14.72 14.05
CA SER A 32 32.75 -14.07 15.01
C SER A 32 32.95 -12.57 15.02
N THR A 33 31.88 -11.85 15.31
CA THR A 33 31.91 -10.41 15.49
C THR A 33 31.06 -10.00 16.69
N GLN A 34 31.52 -8.95 17.40
CA GLN A 34 30.75 -8.26 18.43
C GLN A 34 30.11 -6.97 17.91
N ASP A 35 30.41 -6.62 16.67
CA ASP A 35 29.83 -5.47 15.97
C ASP A 35 28.57 -5.93 15.23
N ALA A 36 27.53 -6.23 15.99
CA ALA A 36 26.26 -6.70 15.49
C ALA A 36 25.10 -6.05 16.26
N TYR A 37 24.03 -5.77 15.55
CA TYR A 37 22.88 -5.04 16.09
C TYR A 37 21.57 -5.71 15.71
N VAL A 38 20.68 -5.79 16.69
CA VAL A 38 19.30 -6.24 16.47
C VAL A 38 18.55 -5.20 15.65
N ARG A 39 17.86 -5.64 14.62
CA ARG A 39 17.05 -4.81 13.73
C ARG A 39 15.64 -5.38 13.59
N ALA A 40 14.69 -4.49 13.34
CA ALA A 40 13.33 -4.80 12.92
C ALA A 40 12.86 -3.75 11.93
N ASN A 41 11.76 -3.99 11.24
CA ASN A 41 11.14 -2.97 10.42
C ASN A 41 10.60 -1.85 11.30
N ILE A 42 10.80 -0.61 10.87
CA ILE A 42 10.25 0.58 11.51
C ILE A 42 9.24 1.18 10.57
N VAL A 43 7.98 1.21 10.99
CA VAL A 43 6.87 1.81 10.26
C VAL A 43 6.64 3.22 10.79
N THR A 44 6.76 4.21 9.92
CA THR A 44 6.46 5.59 10.28
C THR A 44 4.95 5.83 10.16
N ILE A 45 4.32 6.25 11.23
CA ILE A 45 2.90 6.59 11.25
C ILE A 45 2.71 8.02 10.76
N VAL A 46 1.84 8.15 9.76
CA VAL A 46 1.44 9.42 9.16
C VAL A 46 -0.09 9.50 9.13
N SER A 47 -0.63 10.71 9.10
CA SER A 47 -2.04 10.92 8.76
C SER A 47 -2.18 11.18 7.26
N GLU A 48 -3.19 10.61 6.62
CA GLU A 48 -3.47 10.89 5.21
C GLU A 48 -4.32 12.16 5.02
N VAL A 49 -4.91 12.67 6.11
CA VAL A 49 -5.73 13.89 6.12
C VAL A 49 -5.23 14.87 7.17
N THR A 50 -5.48 16.16 6.95
CA THR A 50 -5.08 17.23 7.87
C THR A 50 -6.16 17.43 8.92
N GLY A 51 -5.79 17.55 10.19
CA GLY A 51 -6.78 17.80 11.24
C GLY A 51 -6.16 18.06 12.60
N LYS A 52 -7.00 18.43 13.57
CA LYS A 52 -6.63 18.55 14.96
C LYS A 52 -6.83 17.21 15.66
N VAL A 53 -5.86 16.76 16.43
CA VAL A 53 -5.96 15.53 17.23
C VAL A 53 -7.04 15.69 18.29
N ALA A 54 -8.09 14.87 18.21
CA ALA A 54 -9.19 14.82 19.16
C ALA A 54 -8.88 13.91 20.35
N ALA A 55 -8.28 12.75 20.09
CA ALA A 55 -7.90 11.78 21.12
C ALA A 55 -6.63 11.01 20.68
N VAL A 56 -5.84 10.57 21.67
CA VAL A 56 -4.73 9.62 21.47
C VAL A 56 -5.03 8.41 22.35
N HIS A 57 -5.01 7.22 21.76
CA HIS A 57 -5.46 5.97 22.41
C HIS A 57 -4.29 5.10 22.89
N VAL A 58 -3.07 5.46 22.52
CA VAL A 58 -1.86 4.69 22.82
C VAL A 58 -0.87 5.49 23.63
N SER A 59 0.03 4.77 24.32
CA SER A 59 1.13 5.32 25.10
C SER A 59 2.47 4.93 24.49
N GLU A 60 3.53 5.66 24.87
CA GLU A 60 4.90 5.32 24.52
C GLU A 60 5.25 3.90 25.00
N ASN A 61 5.91 3.11 24.13
CA ASN A 61 6.30 1.72 24.38
C ASN A 61 5.12 0.75 24.62
N GLN A 62 3.91 1.10 24.21
CA GLN A 62 2.76 0.20 24.27
C GLN A 62 2.79 -0.76 23.09
N ARG A 63 2.51 -2.04 23.33
CA ARG A 63 2.24 -3.03 22.30
C ARG A 63 0.83 -2.85 21.75
N VAL A 64 0.68 -2.87 20.44
CA VAL A 64 -0.58 -2.77 19.71
C VAL A 64 -0.65 -3.86 18.66
N ALA A 65 -1.85 -4.31 18.35
CA ALA A 65 -2.13 -5.21 17.24
C ALA A 65 -2.54 -4.42 15.99
N ALA A 66 -2.36 -5.01 14.82
CA ALA A 66 -2.83 -4.45 13.58
C ALA A 66 -4.34 -4.15 13.64
N GLY A 67 -4.73 -2.93 13.27
CA GLY A 67 -6.11 -2.45 13.38
C GLY A 67 -6.47 -1.76 14.69
N ASP A 68 -5.64 -1.84 15.74
CA ASP A 68 -5.89 -1.10 16.98
C ASP A 68 -5.89 0.41 16.73
N PRO A 69 -6.80 1.17 17.39
CA PRO A 69 -6.85 2.63 17.24
C PRO A 69 -5.61 3.27 17.87
N LEU A 70 -4.93 4.11 17.10
CA LEU A 70 -3.77 4.89 17.56
C LEU A 70 -4.18 6.28 18.03
N PHE A 71 -4.87 7.01 17.17
CA PHE A 71 -5.42 8.34 17.49
C PHE A 71 -6.53 8.72 16.52
N ASP A 72 -7.38 9.65 16.96
CA ASP A 72 -8.47 10.22 16.16
C ASP A 72 -8.23 11.69 15.91
N LEU A 73 -8.59 12.15 14.71
CA LEU A 73 -8.70 13.56 14.36
C LEU A 73 -10.12 14.08 14.60
N ASP A 74 -10.27 15.39 14.69
CA ASP A 74 -11.58 16.05 14.67
C ASP A 74 -12.23 15.80 13.31
N ASP A 75 -13.28 15.01 13.31
CA ASP A 75 -13.97 14.53 12.12
C ASP A 75 -15.15 15.43 11.68
N THR A 76 -15.39 16.54 12.40
CA THR A 76 -16.56 17.41 12.18
C THR A 76 -16.64 17.93 10.75
N VAL A 77 -15.52 18.40 10.19
CA VAL A 77 -15.45 18.91 8.82
C VAL A 77 -15.72 17.81 7.80
N TYR A 78 -15.16 16.62 8.04
CA TYR A 78 -15.29 15.45 7.17
C TYR A 78 -16.71 14.88 7.19
N LYS A 79 -17.36 14.82 8.36
CA LYS A 79 -18.79 14.46 8.48
C LYS A 79 -19.69 15.41 7.69
N ASN A 80 -19.43 16.72 7.79
CA ASN A 80 -20.18 17.71 7.02
C ASN A 80 -19.97 17.53 5.51
N ALA A 81 -18.75 17.20 5.07
CA ALA A 81 -18.47 16.92 3.65
C ALA A 81 -19.23 15.68 3.15
N VAL A 82 -19.32 14.62 3.96
CA VAL A 82 -20.14 13.44 3.64
C VAL A 82 -21.63 13.79 3.51
N ILE A 83 -22.18 14.58 4.45
CA ILE A 83 -23.59 15.02 4.40
C ILE A 83 -23.84 15.84 3.13
N GLN A 84 -22.94 16.75 2.79
CA GLN A 84 -23.04 17.56 1.56
C GLN A 84 -23.01 16.70 0.30
N ALA A 85 -22.07 15.75 0.22
CA ALA A 85 -21.94 14.85 -0.90
C ALA A 85 -23.15 13.90 -1.03
N GLN A 86 -23.73 13.47 0.10
CA GLN A 86 -24.95 12.66 0.14
C GLN A 86 -26.15 13.43 -0.44
N ALA A 87 -26.33 14.69 -0.05
CA ALA A 87 -27.39 15.54 -0.59
C ALA A 87 -27.23 15.73 -2.12
N GLN A 88 -26.00 15.76 -2.61
CA GLN A 88 -25.72 15.90 -4.04
C GLN A 88 -26.09 14.64 -4.83
N VAL A 89 -25.84 13.45 -4.25
CA VAL A 89 -26.29 12.16 -4.81
C VAL A 89 -27.82 12.09 -4.85
N GLU A 90 -28.49 12.50 -3.78
CA GLU A 90 -29.95 12.51 -3.71
C GLU A 90 -30.57 13.43 -4.77
N SER A 91 -30.06 14.66 -4.90
CA SER A 91 -30.51 15.59 -5.94
C SER A 91 -30.34 15.06 -7.36
N ALA A 92 -29.17 14.43 -7.66
CA ALA A 92 -28.92 13.82 -8.97
C ALA A 92 -29.83 12.61 -9.22
N SER A 93 -30.16 11.84 -8.18
CA SER A 93 -31.08 10.69 -8.23
C SER A 93 -32.52 11.14 -8.52
N GLU A 94 -33.00 12.21 -7.84
CA GLU A 94 -34.33 12.80 -8.09
C GLU A 94 -34.44 13.34 -9.52
N ALA A 95 -33.38 14.00 -10.02
CA ALA A 95 -33.33 14.45 -11.41
C ALA A 95 -33.44 13.26 -12.39
N THR A 96 -32.75 12.13 -12.10
CA THR A 96 -32.86 10.88 -12.90
C THR A 96 -34.32 10.40 -12.95
N GLY A 97 -35.01 10.39 -11.81
CA GLY A 97 -36.43 10.05 -11.76
C GLY A 97 -37.32 11.00 -12.58
N SER A 98 -37.00 12.30 -12.58
CA SER A 98 -37.71 13.31 -13.41
C SER A 98 -37.53 13.03 -14.91
N TYR A 99 -36.32 12.78 -15.36
CA TYR A 99 -36.04 12.44 -16.76
C TYR A 99 -36.69 11.11 -17.18
N ALA A 100 -36.79 10.12 -16.30
CA ALA A 100 -37.52 8.88 -16.59
C ALA A 100 -39.02 9.15 -16.87
N ARG A 101 -39.67 10.02 -16.09
CA ARG A 101 -41.08 10.45 -16.35
C ARG A 101 -41.22 11.25 -17.65
N GLN A 102 -40.24 12.06 -18.02
CA GLN A 102 -40.23 12.77 -19.32
C GLN A 102 -40.15 11.81 -20.50
N ILE A 103 -39.34 10.71 -20.38
CA ILE A 103 -39.29 9.68 -21.41
C ILE A 103 -40.63 8.97 -21.56
N GLU A 104 -41.30 8.64 -20.45
CA GLU A 104 -42.64 8.05 -20.46
C GLU A 104 -43.67 8.95 -21.17
N ALA A 105 -43.67 10.23 -20.84
CA ALA A 105 -44.55 11.23 -21.50
C ALA A 105 -44.23 11.36 -23.01
N ALA A 106 -42.94 11.41 -23.39
CA ALA A 106 -42.54 11.47 -24.79
C ALA A 106 -42.87 10.17 -25.55
N ALA A 107 -42.79 9.01 -24.91
CA ALA A 107 -43.17 7.70 -25.50
C ALA A 107 -44.69 7.66 -25.77
N ALA A 108 -45.51 8.12 -24.85
CA ALA A 108 -46.96 8.28 -25.06
C ALA A 108 -47.28 9.21 -26.24
N GLY A 109 -46.50 10.33 -26.37
CA GLY A 109 -46.58 11.21 -27.54
C GLY A 109 -46.26 10.49 -28.87
N VAL A 110 -45.24 9.64 -28.89
CA VAL A 110 -44.95 8.81 -30.11
C VAL A 110 -46.08 7.85 -30.44
N GLU A 111 -46.68 7.21 -29.43
CA GLU A 111 -47.81 6.30 -29.63
C GLU A 111 -49.02 7.02 -30.22
N SER A 112 -49.37 8.17 -29.71
CA SER A 112 -50.45 9.04 -30.23
C SER A 112 -50.17 9.49 -31.67
N ALA A 113 -48.96 9.96 -31.96
CA ALA A 113 -48.59 10.39 -33.32
C ALA A 113 -48.54 9.19 -34.31
N ALA A 114 -48.15 8.04 -33.85
CA ALA A 114 -48.18 6.77 -34.67
C ALA A 114 -49.60 6.37 -35.00
N ALA A 115 -50.55 6.43 -34.06
CA ALA A 115 -51.95 6.16 -34.30
C ALA A 115 -52.56 7.12 -35.32
N ALA A 116 -52.26 8.43 -35.21
CA ALA A 116 -52.70 9.44 -36.17
C ALA A 116 -52.10 9.22 -37.56
N ASN A 117 -50.82 8.86 -37.65
CA ASN A 117 -50.16 8.56 -38.91
C ASN A 117 -50.76 7.30 -39.58
N ASN A 118 -51.02 6.25 -38.82
CA ASN A 118 -51.67 5.04 -39.35
C ASN A 118 -53.07 5.30 -39.90
N ALA A 119 -53.87 6.15 -39.21
CA ALA A 119 -55.18 6.54 -39.64
C ALA A 119 -55.14 7.37 -40.96
N ALA A 120 -54.20 8.33 -41.06
CA ALA A 120 -54.00 9.16 -42.23
C ALA A 120 -53.50 8.33 -43.47
N GLN A 121 -52.60 7.37 -43.25
CA GLN A 121 -52.11 6.46 -44.27
C GLN A 121 -53.27 5.55 -44.80
N ALA A 122 -54.07 4.95 -43.92
CA ALA A 122 -55.22 4.14 -44.29
C ALA A 122 -56.28 4.96 -45.04
N GLN A 123 -56.44 6.27 -44.72
CA GLN A 123 -57.32 7.15 -45.48
C GLN A 123 -56.76 7.44 -46.87
N LEU A 124 -55.46 7.70 -46.98
CA LEU A 124 -54.78 7.91 -48.28
C LEU A 124 -54.94 6.68 -49.17
N ASP A 125 -54.73 5.47 -48.68
CA ASP A 125 -54.86 4.23 -49.41
C ASP A 125 -56.27 4.03 -49.92
N ARG A 126 -57.31 4.32 -49.10
CA ARG A 126 -58.72 4.29 -49.52
C ARG A 126 -59.03 5.27 -50.66
N VAL A 127 -58.61 6.53 -50.49
CA VAL A 127 -58.86 7.56 -51.51
C VAL A 127 -58.08 7.28 -52.78
N GLN A 128 -56.88 6.74 -52.69
CA GLN A 128 -56.04 6.32 -53.83
C GLN A 128 -56.77 5.21 -54.64
N THR A 129 -57.38 4.22 -53.98
CA THR A 129 -58.13 3.17 -54.61
C THR A 129 -59.38 3.74 -55.33
N LEU A 130 -60.15 4.57 -54.64
CA LEU A 130 -61.34 5.20 -55.21
C LEU A 130 -61.01 6.09 -56.41
N PHE A 131 -59.90 6.78 -56.39
CA PHE A 131 -59.42 7.62 -57.50
C PHE A 131 -59.02 6.75 -58.70
N THR A 132 -58.35 5.62 -58.49
CA THR A 132 -58.00 4.67 -59.53
C THR A 132 -59.26 4.05 -60.25
N ASP A 133 -60.31 3.85 -59.44
CA ASP A 133 -61.58 3.38 -59.90
C ASP A 133 -62.47 4.46 -60.54
N GLY A 134 -61.98 5.66 -60.66
CA GLY A 134 -62.70 6.84 -61.22
C GLY A 134 -63.77 7.46 -60.31
N ASN A 135 -63.83 7.07 -59.04
CA ASN A 135 -64.87 7.44 -58.06
C ASN A 135 -64.44 8.55 -57.07
N ALA A 136 -63.29 9.16 -57.26
CA ALA A 136 -62.79 10.26 -56.42
C ALA A 136 -62.19 11.41 -57.26
N ALA A 137 -62.30 12.67 -56.80
CA ALA A 137 -61.70 13.84 -57.43
C ALA A 137 -60.18 13.94 -57.11
N GLN A 138 -59.40 14.50 -58.04
CA GLN A 138 -57.96 14.79 -57.84
C GLN A 138 -57.71 15.58 -56.57
N ALA A 139 -58.51 16.61 -56.29
CA ALA A 139 -58.40 17.45 -55.10
C ALA A 139 -58.52 16.63 -53.79
N SER A 140 -59.34 15.58 -53.75
CA SER A 140 -59.47 14.68 -52.59
C SER A 140 -58.23 13.83 -52.39
N LEU A 141 -57.60 13.37 -53.49
CA LEU A 141 -56.33 12.63 -53.41
C LEU A 141 -55.21 13.54 -52.92
N ASP A 142 -55.11 14.75 -53.45
CA ASP A 142 -54.06 15.70 -53.03
C ASP A 142 -54.20 16.11 -51.55
N GLN A 143 -55.46 16.28 -51.08
CA GLN A 143 -55.73 16.50 -49.66
C GLN A 143 -55.32 15.33 -48.77
N ALA A 144 -55.63 14.09 -49.19
CA ALA A 144 -55.25 12.88 -48.44
C ALA A 144 -53.71 12.73 -48.38
N ARG A 145 -52.99 12.96 -49.50
CA ARG A 145 -51.53 12.98 -49.55
C ARG A 145 -50.93 14.01 -48.63
N SER A 146 -51.44 15.25 -48.62
CA SER A 146 -50.99 16.33 -47.71
C SER A 146 -51.17 15.92 -46.26
N SER A 147 -52.35 15.36 -45.91
CA SER A 147 -52.66 14.90 -44.55
C SER A 147 -51.72 13.76 -44.10
N ALA A 148 -51.43 12.77 -44.96
CA ALA A 148 -50.51 11.69 -44.69
C ALA A 148 -49.06 12.21 -44.52
N ALA A 149 -48.60 13.15 -45.36
CA ALA A 149 -47.30 13.78 -45.23
C ALA A 149 -47.16 14.56 -43.91
N GLN A 150 -48.21 15.30 -43.52
CA GLN A 150 -48.24 16.09 -42.27
C GLN A 150 -48.19 15.16 -41.04
N SER A 151 -48.99 14.07 -41.03
CA SER A 151 -48.97 13.11 -39.92
C SER A 151 -47.65 12.34 -39.82
N THR A 152 -47.03 11.98 -40.95
CA THR A 152 -45.68 11.39 -40.98
C THR A 152 -44.62 12.31 -40.39
N SER A 153 -44.71 13.63 -40.69
CA SER A 153 -43.82 14.65 -40.11
C SER A 153 -44.06 14.81 -38.61
N GLY A 154 -45.32 14.76 -38.15
CA GLY A 154 -45.67 14.75 -36.73
C GLY A 154 -45.10 13.54 -35.98
N LEU A 155 -45.17 12.35 -36.56
CA LEU A 155 -44.56 11.12 -35.98
C LEU A 155 -43.05 11.27 -35.85
N ARG A 156 -42.36 11.76 -36.88
CA ARG A 156 -40.91 12.03 -36.82
C ARG A 156 -40.52 13.06 -35.72
N ALA A 157 -41.35 14.11 -35.60
CA ALA A 157 -41.11 15.11 -34.53
C ALA A 157 -41.25 14.48 -33.12
N ALA A 158 -42.28 13.67 -32.90
CA ALA A 158 -42.47 12.95 -31.63
C ALA A 158 -41.31 11.98 -31.31
N GLN A 159 -40.85 11.25 -32.35
CA GLN A 159 -39.69 10.37 -32.21
C GLN A 159 -38.40 11.12 -31.87
N ALA A 160 -38.19 12.29 -32.46
CA ALA A 160 -37.06 13.16 -32.14
C ALA A 160 -37.09 13.65 -30.67
N GLN A 161 -38.32 14.02 -30.18
CA GLN A 161 -38.52 14.40 -28.77
C GLN A 161 -38.19 13.25 -27.81
N LEU A 162 -38.64 12.01 -28.13
CA LEU A 162 -38.28 10.83 -27.33
C LEU A 162 -36.78 10.59 -27.32
N ALA A 163 -36.11 10.69 -28.47
CA ALA A 163 -34.65 10.55 -28.57
C ALA A 163 -33.93 11.62 -27.73
N GLN A 164 -34.40 12.86 -27.75
CA GLN A 164 -33.86 13.94 -26.92
C GLN A 164 -34.03 13.65 -25.41
N ALA A 165 -35.23 13.22 -24.99
CA ALA A 165 -35.49 12.86 -23.59
C ALA A 165 -34.55 11.69 -23.10
N ARG A 166 -34.33 10.67 -23.96
CA ARG A 166 -33.41 9.57 -23.66
C ARG A 166 -31.97 10.07 -23.53
N ALA A 167 -31.51 10.95 -24.41
CA ALA A 167 -30.16 11.52 -24.33
C ALA A 167 -29.97 12.34 -23.05
N ALA A 168 -31.00 13.12 -22.65
CA ALA A 168 -30.96 13.87 -21.39
C ALA A 168 -30.86 12.94 -20.15
N LEU A 169 -31.54 11.78 -20.15
CA LEU A 169 -31.41 10.79 -19.08
C LEU A 169 -29.99 10.23 -19.00
N VAL A 170 -29.37 9.91 -20.16
CA VAL A 170 -28.00 9.38 -20.19
C VAL A 170 -27.01 10.41 -19.58
N ALA A 171 -27.10 11.67 -20.02
CA ALA A 171 -26.25 12.73 -19.48
C ALA A 171 -26.43 12.93 -17.96
N ASN A 172 -27.68 12.83 -17.47
CA ASN A 172 -27.93 12.94 -16.04
C ASN A 172 -27.44 11.73 -15.24
N ARG A 173 -27.42 10.53 -15.81
CA ARG A 173 -26.82 9.34 -15.18
C ARG A 173 -25.32 9.52 -14.95
N ASP A 174 -24.61 10.15 -15.88
CA ASP A 174 -23.20 10.46 -15.72
C ASP A 174 -22.98 11.43 -14.55
N THR A 175 -23.89 12.40 -14.37
CA THR A 175 -23.89 13.32 -13.23
C THR A 175 -24.12 12.56 -11.90
N LEU A 176 -25.05 11.60 -11.87
CA LEU A 176 -25.27 10.76 -10.69
C LEU A 176 -24.04 9.92 -10.35
N VAL A 177 -23.38 9.32 -11.33
CA VAL A 177 -22.15 8.55 -11.14
C VAL A 177 -21.04 9.44 -10.58
N ALA A 178 -20.90 10.66 -11.09
CA ALA A 178 -19.92 11.63 -10.59
C ALA A 178 -20.21 12.03 -9.12
N ALA A 179 -21.49 12.29 -8.78
CA ALA A 179 -21.90 12.60 -7.41
C ALA A 179 -21.62 11.42 -6.45
N GLN A 180 -21.90 10.18 -6.87
CA GLN A 180 -21.59 8.98 -6.09
C GLN A 180 -20.08 8.80 -5.90
N ALA A 181 -19.25 9.12 -6.88
CA ALA A 181 -17.80 9.12 -6.75
C ALA A 181 -17.34 10.16 -5.71
N GLY A 182 -17.90 11.36 -5.74
CA GLY A 182 -17.65 12.41 -4.74
C GLY A 182 -18.00 11.97 -3.32
N LEU A 183 -19.17 11.31 -3.16
CA LEU A 183 -19.57 10.76 -1.86
C LEU A 183 -18.57 9.72 -1.35
N ARG A 184 -18.11 8.78 -2.19
CA ARG A 184 -17.10 7.78 -1.79
C ARG A 184 -15.79 8.44 -1.36
N THR A 185 -15.36 9.50 -2.05
CA THR A 185 -14.16 10.26 -1.64
C THR A 185 -14.34 10.90 -0.28
N SER A 186 -15.46 11.55 -0.02
CA SER A 186 -15.75 12.16 1.29
C SER A 186 -15.86 11.14 2.42
N GLN A 187 -16.40 9.95 2.14
CA GLN A 187 -16.44 8.84 3.10
C GLN A 187 -15.04 8.31 3.42
N LEU A 188 -14.20 8.13 2.40
CA LEU A 188 -12.82 7.71 2.57
C LEU A 188 -12.01 8.72 3.41
N ASP A 189 -12.19 10.01 3.16
CA ASP A 189 -11.51 11.05 3.95
C ASP A 189 -12.01 11.07 5.40
N LEU A 190 -13.28 10.78 5.64
CA LEU A 190 -13.81 10.61 6.99
C LEU A 190 -13.21 9.38 7.68
N ASP A 191 -13.11 8.24 7.00
CA ASP A 191 -12.50 7.02 7.56
C ASP A 191 -11.03 7.25 7.91
N ARG A 192 -10.32 8.05 7.12
CA ARG A 192 -8.92 8.44 7.34
C ARG A 192 -8.71 9.36 8.54
N THR A 193 -9.77 9.86 9.17
CA THR A 193 -9.66 10.61 10.44
C THR A 193 -9.38 9.70 11.63
N ARG A 194 -9.59 8.39 11.49
CA ARG A 194 -9.28 7.37 12.49
C ARG A 194 -8.04 6.62 12.07
N ILE A 195 -6.95 6.87 12.75
CA ILE A 195 -5.68 6.26 12.41
C ILE A 195 -5.48 5.01 13.25
N THR A 196 -5.30 3.88 12.57
CA THR A 196 -5.10 2.57 13.19
C THR A 196 -3.70 2.03 12.92
N ALA A 197 -3.27 1.06 13.73
CA ALA A 197 -1.98 0.40 13.58
C ALA A 197 -1.95 -0.44 12.27
N PRO A 198 -0.97 -0.23 11.39
CA PRO A 198 -0.87 -0.99 10.14
C PRO A 198 -0.32 -2.41 10.35
N VAL A 199 0.41 -2.65 11.44
CA VAL A 199 1.07 -3.92 11.78
C VAL A 199 1.00 -4.17 13.28
N ASP A 200 1.22 -5.41 13.69
CA ASP A 200 1.48 -5.74 15.10
C ASP A 200 2.84 -5.18 15.50
N GLY A 201 2.92 -4.51 16.65
CA GLY A 201 4.19 -3.93 17.04
C GLY A 201 4.14 -3.06 18.28
N TRP A 202 5.20 -2.26 18.44
CA TRP A 202 5.40 -1.39 19.59
C TRP A 202 5.45 0.07 19.17
N VAL A 203 4.68 0.91 19.84
CA VAL A 203 4.70 2.36 19.61
C VAL A 203 6.02 2.94 20.12
N SER A 204 6.65 3.78 19.32
CA SER A 204 7.93 4.41 19.66
C SER A 204 7.96 5.86 19.19
N ASN A 205 8.65 6.71 19.95
CA ASN A 205 8.84 8.14 19.68
C ASN A 205 7.51 8.93 19.58
N LEU A 206 6.57 8.63 20.46
CA LEU A 206 5.22 9.23 20.50
C LEU A 206 5.27 10.67 21.08
N SER A 207 5.41 11.65 20.22
CA SER A 207 5.33 13.07 20.59
C SER A 207 3.92 13.67 20.48
N LEU A 208 2.98 12.94 19.86
CA LEU A 208 1.63 13.40 19.58
C LEU A 208 0.80 13.61 20.85
N ARG A 209 0.02 14.70 20.90
CA ARG A 209 -0.85 15.04 22.04
C ARG A 209 -2.20 15.54 21.51
N LYS A 210 -3.24 15.36 22.34
CA LYS A 210 -4.56 15.95 22.08
C LYS A 210 -4.44 17.44 21.86
N GLY A 211 -5.05 17.95 20.80
CA GLY A 211 -5.02 19.36 20.42
C GLY A 211 -3.91 19.73 19.44
N THR A 212 -2.94 18.85 19.18
CA THR A 212 -1.93 19.07 18.14
C THR A 212 -2.61 19.11 16.76
N VAL A 213 -2.18 20.01 15.88
CA VAL A 213 -2.61 20.02 14.48
C VAL A 213 -1.61 19.22 13.68
N VAL A 214 -2.10 18.22 12.94
CA VAL A 214 -1.32 17.39 12.04
C VAL A 214 -1.60 17.74 10.59
N THR A 215 -0.57 17.68 9.76
CA THR A 215 -0.65 17.89 8.32
C THR A 215 -0.59 16.53 7.64
N ALA A 216 -1.36 16.36 6.56
CA ALA A 216 -1.34 15.13 5.77
C ALA A 216 0.09 14.78 5.32
N PHE A 217 0.42 13.49 5.40
CA PHE A 217 1.71 12.88 5.01
C PHE A 217 2.93 13.34 5.81
N ALA A 218 2.74 14.10 6.89
CA ALA A 218 3.83 14.44 7.80
C ALA A 218 4.10 13.27 8.78
N PRO A 219 5.37 12.89 9.04
CA PRO A 219 5.72 11.87 10.02
C PRO A 219 5.35 12.34 11.44
N LEU A 220 4.64 11.47 12.18
CA LEU A 220 4.13 11.79 13.52
C LEU A 220 4.90 11.04 14.62
N PHE A 221 5.01 9.72 14.47
CA PHE A 221 5.76 8.84 15.35
C PHE A 221 6.06 7.53 14.61
N SER A 222 6.74 6.61 15.26
CA SER A 222 7.14 5.35 14.63
C SER A 222 6.59 4.16 15.39
N MET A 223 6.45 3.04 14.69
CA MET A 223 6.18 1.73 15.27
C MET A 223 7.28 0.75 14.89
N VAL A 224 7.67 -0.09 15.82
CA VAL A 224 8.57 -1.21 15.58
C VAL A 224 7.71 -2.44 15.31
N ASP A 225 7.83 -2.99 14.10
CA ASP A 225 7.14 -4.21 13.65
C ASP A 225 7.66 -5.43 14.45
N ASP A 226 6.75 -6.18 15.07
CA ASP A 226 7.07 -7.37 15.86
C ASP A 226 7.20 -8.65 14.99
N GLY A 227 6.85 -8.57 13.71
CA GLY A 227 6.78 -9.72 12.80
C GLY A 227 8.12 -10.22 12.29
N HIS A 228 9.09 -9.33 12.06
CA HIS A 228 10.35 -9.68 11.42
C HIS A 228 11.54 -9.04 12.12
N TRP A 229 12.35 -9.89 12.73
CA TRP A 229 13.60 -9.51 13.41
C TRP A 229 14.80 -10.12 12.71
N TRP A 230 15.87 -9.36 12.58
CA TRP A 230 17.16 -9.85 12.07
C TRP A 230 18.30 -9.21 12.82
N ILE A 231 19.50 -9.73 12.60
CA ILE A 231 20.74 -9.14 13.11
C ILE A 231 21.57 -8.65 11.93
N ASP A 232 21.96 -7.40 11.95
CA ASP A 232 22.98 -6.88 11.06
C ASP A 232 24.35 -7.01 11.76
N ALA A 233 25.17 -7.95 11.29
CA ALA A 233 26.47 -8.26 11.86
C ALA A 233 27.60 -7.81 10.92
N ASN A 234 28.50 -6.95 11.38
CA ASN A 234 29.58 -6.38 10.59
C ASN A 234 30.82 -7.27 10.70
N PHE A 235 31.05 -8.13 9.71
CA PHE A 235 32.24 -8.98 9.62
C PHE A 235 33.38 -8.30 8.89
N LYS A 236 34.61 -8.66 9.24
CA LYS A 236 35.80 -8.18 8.53
C LYS A 236 35.83 -8.79 7.11
N GLU A 237 36.37 -8.03 6.16
CA GLU A 237 36.57 -8.49 4.78
C GLU A 237 37.31 -9.86 4.70
N THR A 238 38.24 -10.09 5.60
CA THR A 238 39.00 -11.36 5.67
C THR A 238 38.17 -12.58 6.05
N ASP A 239 37.08 -12.37 6.76
CA ASP A 239 36.20 -13.42 7.28
C ASP A 239 35.14 -13.84 6.25
N LEU A 240 34.79 -12.90 5.32
CA LEU A 240 33.74 -13.10 4.31
C LEU A 240 34.04 -14.23 3.33
N THR A 241 35.31 -14.57 3.12
CA THR A 241 35.69 -15.64 2.17
C THR A 241 35.12 -17.02 2.51
N ARG A 242 34.65 -17.19 3.76
CA ARG A 242 34.10 -18.46 4.29
C ARG A 242 32.63 -18.38 4.65
N ILE A 243 32.10 -17.18 4.74
CA ILE A 243 30.67 -16.94 5.06
C ILE A 243 29.90 -17.08 3.77
N THR A 244 28.85 -17.91 3.78
CA THR A 244 27.92 -18.11 2.66
C THR A 244 26.50 -18.12 3.17
N ASP A 245 25.56 -17.79 2.29
CA ASP A 245 24.14 -17.78 2.61
C ASP A 245 23.67 -19.16 3.09
N GLY A 246 22.78 -19.17 4.08
CA GLY A 246 22.20 -20.37 4.67
C GLY A 246 23.03 -21.03 5.79
N GLN A 247 24.24 -20.57 6.08
CA GLN A 247 25.05 -21.13 7.18
C GLN A 247 24.41 -20.87 8.54
N PRO A 248 24.47 -21.83 9.47
CA PRO A 248 23.94 -21.69 10.82
C PRO A 248 24.75 -20.66 11.63
N VAL A 249 24.05 -19.91 12.45
CA VAL A 249 24.62 -18.82 13.25
C VAL A 249 24.14 -18.93 14.68
N THR A 250 25.10 -18.77 15.60
CA THR A 250 24.85 -18.64 17.04
C THR A 250 24.95 -17.17 17.43
N ILE A 251 23.94 -16.67 18.13
CA ILE A 251 23.77 -15.26 18.47
C ILE A 251 23.61 -15.14 19.99
N THR A 252 24.32 -14.20 20.59
CA THR A 252 24.17 -13.83 21.99
C THR A 252 23.89 -12.33 22.03
N VAL A 253 22.74 -11.95 22.60
CA VAL A 253 22.34 -10.53 22.71
C VAL A 253 22.68 -10.04 24.11
N ASP A 254 23.40 -8.92 24.22
CA ASP A 254 23.97 -8.43 25.49
C ASP A 254 22.90 -8.13 26.54
N MET A 255 21.72 -7.70 26.11
CA MET A 255 20.59 -7.42 27.03
C MET A 255 19.90 -8.70 27.55
N MET A 256 20.27 -9.89 27.04
CA MET A 256 19.65 -11.17 27.43
C MET A 256 20.74 -12.18 27.83
N PRO A 257 21.47 -11.93 28.94
CA PRO A 257 22.58 -12.78 29.35
C PRO A 257 22.09 -14.21 29.62
N GLY A 258 22.84 -15.18 29.12
CA GLY A 258 22.50 -16.61 29.24
C GLY A 258 21.52 -17.16 28.21
N THR A 259 20.94 -16.31 27.35
CA THR A 259 20.08 -16.74 26.23
C THR A 259 20.89 -16.77 24.95
N THR A 260 20.92 -17.93 24.30
CA THR A 260 21.53 -18.10 22.98
C THR A 260 20.40 -18.22 21.95
N LEU A 261 20.42 -17.37 20.94
CA LEU A 261 19.52 -17.42 19.81
C LEU A 261 20.24 -18.13 18.64
N THR A 262 19.44 -18.75 17.78
CA THR A 262 19.90 -19.37 16.54
C THR A 262 19.31 -18.66 15.34
N GLY A 263 20.03 -18.71 14.24
CA GLY A 263 19.63 -18.13 12.99
C GLY A 263 20.46 -18.65 11.83
N LYS A 264 20.25 -18.07 10.68
CA LYS A 264 20.97 -18.40 9.44
C LYS A 264 21.46 -17.13 8.77
N VAL A 265 22.59 -17.25 8.06
CA VAL A 265 23.03 -16.19 7.17
C VAL A 265 21.99 -16.02 6.06
N GLY A 266 21.31 -14.88 6.04
CA GLY A 266 20.30 -14.57 5.02
C GLY A 266 20.92 -13.92 3.79
N SER A 267 21.82 -12.95 3.99
CA SER A 267 22.51 -12.28 2.87
C SER A 267 23.77 -11.56 3.32
N ILE A 268 24.70 -11.40 2.39
CA ILE A 268 25.96 -10.68 2.60
C ILE A 268 25.92 -9.38 1.80
N GLY A 269 26.11 -8.25 2.50
CA GLY A 269 26.15 -6.93 1.88
C GLY A 269 27.30 -6.79 0.87
N ARG A 270 27.02 -6.20 -0.29
CA ARG A 270 28.03 -6.00 -1.36
C ARG A 270 28.83 -4.71 -1.21
N GLY A 271 28.49 -3.86 -0.26
CA GLY A 271 29.20 -2.62 0.05
C GLY A 271 29.66 -2.59 1.49
N SER A 272 30.83 -2.02 1.75
CA SER A 272 31.33 -1.81 3.11
C SER A 272 30.54 -0.69 3.82
N GLY A 273 30.48 -0.73 5.13
CA GLY A 273 29.82 0.29 5.92
C GLY A 273 30.38 1.70 5.68
N SER A 274 31.68 1.82 5.35
CA SER A 274 32.32 3.09 5.03
C SER A 274 31.86 3.68 3.68
N THR A 275 31.43 2.86 2.73
CA THR A 275 30.95 3.31 1.40
C THR A 275 29.61 4.05 1.51
N PHE A 276 28.77 3.66 2.48
CA PHE A 276 27.43 4.23 2.68
C PHE A 276 27.39 5.21 3.88
N ALA A 277 28.55 5.54 4.45
CA ALA A 277 28.61 6.53 5.51
C ALA A 277 28.25 7.95 5.00
N LEU A 278 27.58 8.75 5.81
CA LEU A 278 27.20 10.12 5.47
C LEU A 278 28.44 11.02 5.15
N LEU A 279 29.58 10.68 5.72
CA LEU A 279 30.90 11.27 5.46
C LEU A 279 31.88 10.13 5.19
N PRO A 280 32.02 9.68 3.94
CA PRO A 280 33.02 8.69 3.57
C PRO A 280 34.42 9.20 3.90
N ALA A 281 35.30 8.33 4.40
CA ALA A 281 36.68 8.70 4.64
C ALA A 281 37.37 8.90 3.29
N GLU A 282 37.64 10.15 2.91
CA GLU A 282 38.47 10.47 1.76
C GLU A 282 39.96 10.35 2.15
N ASN A 283 40.60 9.28 1.68
CA ASN A 283 42.05 9.04 1.88
C ASN A 283 42.88 9.71 0.78
N ALA A 284 42.59 10.99 0.46
CA ALA A 284 43.33 11.75 -0.57
C ALA A 284 44.62 12.41 -0.07
N SER A 285 44.94 12.29 1.22
CA SER A 285 46.20 12.81 1.80
C SER A 285 47.30 11.78 1.75
N GLY A 286 48.57 12.21 1.55
CA GLY A 286 49.73 11.37 1.24
C GLY A 286 50.17 10.34 2.28
N ASN A 287 49.40 10.07 3.32
CA ASN A 287 49.67 9.03 4.33
C ASN A 287 48.56 8.00 4.34
N TRP A 288 48.58 7.08 3.37
CA TRP A 288 47.60 5.99 3.26
C TRP A 288 47.95 4.84 4.20
N VAL A 289 46.98 4.44 5.03
CA VAL A 289 47.04 3.23 5.87
C VAL A 289 45.90 2.27 5.45
N LYS A 290 46.25 1.04 5.11
CA LYS A 290 45.26 0.00 4.82
C LYS A 290 44.45 -0.33 6.08
N VAL A 291 43.15 0.02 6.08
CA VAL A 291 42.22 -0.35 7.15
C VAL A 291 41.31 -1.47 6.64
N THR A 292 41.24 -2.58 7.38
CA THR A 292 40.33 -3.70 7.05
C THR A 292 38.89 -3.19 7.09
N GLN A 293 38.20 -3.34 5.97
CA GLN A 293 36.82 -2.93 5.85
C GLN A 293 35.88 -3.96 6.51
N ARG A 294 34.70 -3.48 6.95
CA ARG A 294 33.64 -4.33 7.47
C ARG A 294 32.46 -4.34 6.51
N PHE A 295 31.86 -5.49 6.35
CA PHE A 295 30.70 -5.69 5.51
C PHE A 295 29.53 -6.19 6.35
N PRO A 296 28.33 -5.64 6.19
CA PRO A 296 27.14 -6.10 6.89
C PRO A 296 26.70 -7.47 6.34
N VAL A 297 26.51 -8.40 7.26
CA VAL A 297 25.91 -9.71 7.02
C VAL A 297 24.58 -9.73 7.74
N ARG A 298 23.49 -9.91 7.00
CA ARG A 298 22.16 -10.06 7.56
C ARG A 298 21.95 -11.49 8.02
N ILE A 299 21.51 -11.65 9.25
CA ILE A 299 21.23 -12.94 9.87
C ILE A 299 19.75 -12.98 10.21
N GLU A 300 19.06 -13.93 9.64
CA GLU A 300 17.65 -14.21 9.92
C GLU A 300 17.55 -15.08 11.17
N LEU A 301 16.68 -14.70 12.10
CA LEU A 301 16.43 -15.44 13.32
C LEU A 301 15.48 -16.60 13.06
N ASP A 302 15.76 -17.79 13.60
CA ASP A 302 14.87 -18.96 13.48
C ASP A 302 13.57 -18.78 14.29
N SER A 303 13.58 -17.93 15.32
CA SER A 303 12.42 -17.67 16.17
C SER A 303 12.40 -16.22 16.65
N ALA A 304 11.22 -15.60 16.65
CA ALA A 304 10.99 -14.31 17.30
C ALA A 304 11.11 -14.45 18.81
N ASN A 305 11.81 -13.52 19.47
CA ASN A 305 11.89 -13.45 20.92
C ASN A 305 11.32 -12.11 21.40
N PRO A 306 10.26 -12.10 22.22
CA PRO A 306 9.60 -10.88 22.67
C PRO A 306 10.47 -9.94 23.52
N GLY A 307 11.65 -10.42 23.96
CA GLY A 307 12.62 -9.62 24.71
C GLY A 307 13.55 -8.78 23.83
N LEU A 308 13.55 -8.98 22.51
CA LEU A 308 14.41 -8.22 21.60
C LEU A 308 14.02 -6.76 21.52
N ARG A 309 15.01 -5.88 21.34
CA ARG A 309 14.84 -4.46 21.11
C ARG A 309 15.72 -4.00 19.96
N VAL A 310 15.19 -3.15 19.09
CA VAL A 310 15.95 -2.56 17.98
C VAL A 310 17.13 -1.77 18.53
N GLY A 311 18.30 -1.97 17.92
CA GLY A 311 19.54 -1.31 18.33
C GLY A 311 20.31 -2.02 19.44
N ALA A 312 19.77 -3.11 20.02
CA ALA A 312 20.52 -3.90 21.00
C ALA A 312 21.79 -4.50 20.38
N SER A 313 22.89 -4.47 21.13
CA SER A 313 24.17 -5.07 20.72
C SER A 313 24.12 -6.59 20.84
N ALA A 314 24.78 -7.26 19.91
CA ALA A 314 24.85 -8.68 19.87
C ALA A 314 26.25 -9.17 19.50
N SER A 315 26.61 -10.38 19.95
CA SER A 315 27.77 -11.12 19.51
C SER A 315 27.32 -12.27 18.63
N VAL A 316 27.91 -12.37 17.47
CA VAL A 316 27.52 -13.33 16.42
C VAL A 316 28.68 -14.23 16.07
N ARG A 317 28.40 -15.53 15.92
CA ARG A 317 29.36 -16.55 15.47
C ARG A 317 28.71 -17.37 14.37
N VAL A 318 29.37 -17.44 13.22
CA VAL A 318 28.92 -18.24 12.06
C VAL A 318 29.66 -19.58 12.08
N ASP A 319 28.93 -20.65 11.86
CA ASP A 319 29.52 -21.99 11.67
C ASP A 319 29.75 -22.23 10.17
N THR A 320 31.01 -22.20 9.78
CA THR A 320 31.42 -22.42 8.38
C THR A 320 31.85 -23.86 8.09
N THR A 321 31.66 -24.80 9.03
CA THR A 321 32.15 -26.20 8.88
C THR A 321 31.39 -26.98 7.82
N GLY A 322 30.11 -26.61 7.52
CA GLY A 322 29.30 -27.27 6.49
C GLY A 322 29.79 -27.06 5.05
N ASN A 323 30.67 -26.09 4.79
CA ASN A 323 31.24 -25.78 3.48
C ASN A 323 32.73 -26.12 3.33
N ALA A 324 33.29 -26.96 4.21
CA ALA A 324 34.65 -27.47 4.04
C ALA A 324 34.65 -28.50 2.88
N LYS A 325 34.69 -28.00 1.64
CA LYS A 325 35.14 -28.73 0.45
C LYS A 325 36.60 -28.38 0.16
#